data_47efb8b5d87e46d41b7a07bd7b97a67c
#
_entry.id   47efb8b5d87e46d41b7a07bd7b97a67c
#
_cell.length_a   1.000
_cell.length_b   1.000
_cell.length_c   1.000
_cell.angle_alpha   90.00
_cell.angle_beta   90.00
_cell.angle_gamma   90.00
#
_symmetry.space_group_name_H-M   'P 1'
#
loop_
_entity.id
_entity.type
_entity.pdbx_description
1 polymer ?
#
loop_
_entity_poly.entity_id
_entity_poly.type
_entity_poly.pdbx_seq_one_letter_code
_entity_poly.pdbx_strand_id
1 'polypeptide(L)'
;YYQRGNRHIALISSGGVGYEVQLVQRDWVTLHLGDEQERWVHQVVSPDNIQLFGFSAIEERDLFRELIGVNGVGPQAALALLDALQLNELLRALIHSDLKTLCRAQGVGKRTAERMALELRSRLVNTVAPTDTEHVSLESSPQDLIATLETLGYETHEIQSALQRLNSIGGPQDGDDDDAWLRACIRLMSG
;
A
#
# COMPACT_ATOMS: atom_id res chain seq x y z
N TYR A 1 8.64 -26.10 -2.43
CA TYR A 1 8.27 -25.06 -3.41
C TYR A 1 8.69 -25.50 -4.80
N TYR A 2 7.95 -25.07 -5.82
CA TYR A 2 8.24 -25.37 -7.23
C TYR A 2 7.72 -24.26 -8.13
N GLN A 3 8.30 -24.18 -9.35
CA GLN A 3 7.85 -23.26 -10.38
C GLN A 3 7.03 -24.01 -11.43
N ARG A 4 5.88 -23.47 -11.81
CA ARG A 4 5.02 -24.00 -12.87
C ARG A 4 4.78 -22.93 -13.93
N GLY A 5 5.55 -22.95 -15.01
CA GLY A 5 5.58 -21.87 -15.98
C GLY A 5 6.07 -20.57 -15.36
N ASN A 6 5.30 -19.49 -15.47
CA ASN A 6 5.59 -18.19 -14.84
C ASN A 6 5.02 -18.05 -13.41
N ARG A 7 4.58 -19.16 -12.78
CA ARG A 7 3.99 -19.14 -11.45
C ARG A 7 5.00 -19.67 -10.44
N HIS A 8 5.22 -18.89 -9.38
CA HIS A 8 6.05 -19.25 -8.25
C HIS A 8 5.14 -19.80 -7.15
N ILE A 9 5.22 -21.10 -6.88
CA ILE A 9 4.31 -21.81 -5.97
C ILE A 9 5.11 -22.32 -4.79
N ALA A 10 4.67 -21.97 -3.59
CA ALA A 10 5.12 -22.56 -2.34
C ALA A 10 4.09 -23.56 -1.83
N LEU A 11 4.54 -24.70 -1.35
CA LEU A 11 3.70 -25.64 -0.60
C LEU A 11 3.89 -25.34 0.88
N ILE A 12 2.86 -24.77 1.51
CA ILE A 12 2.88 -24.40 2.93
C ILE A 12 2.02 -25.41 3.69
N SER A 13 2.63 -26.09 4.66
CA SER A 13 1.93 -27.05 5.51
C SER A 13 1.46 -26.37 6.80
N SER A 14 0.18 -26.52 7.12
CA SER A 14 -0.42 -26.04 8.38
C SER A 14 -1.40 -27.07 8.89
N GLY A 15 -1.25 -27.49 10.15
CA GLY A 15 -2.15 -28.46 10.76
C GLY A 15 -2.23 -29.80 10.03
N GLY A 16 -1.17 -30.24 9.35
CA GLY A 16 -1.12 -31.47 8.56
C GLY A 16 -1.74 -31.38 7.17
N VAL A 17 -2.20 -30.21 6.75
CA VAL A 17 -2.71 -29.95 5.40
C VAL A 17 -1.69 -29.11 4.62
N GLY A 18 -1.42 -29.49 3.36
CA GLY A 18 -0.55 -28.73 2.45
C GLY A 18 -1.37 -27.81 1.56
N TYR A 19 -0.97 -26.54 1.51
CA TYR A 19 -1.59 -25.52 0.67
C TYR A 19 -0.63 -25.09 -0.43
N GLU A 20 -1.07 -25.15 -1.68
CA GLU A 20 -0.33 -24.52 -2.80
C GLU A 20 -0.65 -23.02 -2.85
N VAL A 21 0.34 -22.21 -2.56
CA VAL A 21 0.20 -20.74 -2.52
C VAL A 21 1.06 -20.11 -3.58
N GLN A 22 0.46 -19.28 -4.43
CA GLN A 22 1.18 -18.50 -5.44
C GLN A 22 1.75 -17.24 -4.80
N LEU A 23 3.04 -17.00 -5.03
CA LEU A 23 3.78 -15.87 -4.47
C LEU A 23 4.34 -15.01 -5.59
N VAL A 24 4.71 -13.76 -5.27
CA VAL A 24 5.58 -12.95 -6.13
C VAL A 24 6.98 -13.56 -6.16
N GLN A 25 7.72 -13.36 -7.25
CA GLN A 25 9.04 -13.96 -7.46
C GLN A 25 10.02 -13.58 -6.35
N ARG A 26 10.02 -12.32 -5.92
CA ARG A 26 10.93 -11.85 -4.86
C ARG A 26 10.74 -12.58 -3.54
N ASP A 27 9.50 -12.91 -3.17
CA ASP A 27 9.21 -13.66 -1.94
C ASP A 27 9.55 -15.15 -2.09
N TRP A 28 9.26 -15.70 -3.27
CA TRP A 28 9.51 -17.11 -3.56
C TRP A 28 11.00 -17.46 -3.55
N VAL A 29 11.87 -16.58 -4.06
CA VAL A 29 13.32 -16.84 -4.10
C VAL A 29 13.98 -16.82 -2.72
N THR A 30 13.35 -16.20 -1.72
CA THR A 30 13.87 -16.15 -0.34
C THR A 30 13.48 -17.37 0.50
N LEU A 31 12.59 -18.23 0.00
CA LEU A 31 12.12 -19.40 0.74
C LEU A 31 13.12 -20.53 0.74
N HIS A 32 13.30 -21.15 1.90
CA HIS A 32 14.05 -22.41 2.04
C HIS A 32 13.13 -23.53 2.55
N LEU A 33 13.50 -24.74 2.21
CA LEU A 33 12.74 -25.90 2.63
C LEU A 33 12.84 -26.07 4.15
N GLY A 34 11.70 -26.16 4.81
CA GLY A 34 11.60 -26.33 6.27
C GLY A 34 11.50 -25.01 7.03
N ASP A 35 11.55 -23.86 6.37
CA ASP A 35 11.34 -22.56 7.01
C ASP A 35 9.90 -22.45 7.54
N GLU A 36 9.75 -21.88 8.72
CA GLU A 36 8.46 -21.40 9.19
C GLU A 36 8.11 -20.09 8.47
N GLN A 37 6.92 -20.04 7.91
CA GLN A 37 6.46 -18.92 7.10
C GLN A 37 5.07 -18.48 7.54
N GLU A 38 4.91 -17.17 7.73
CA GLU A 38 3.61 -16.53 7.87
C GLU A 38 3.33 -15.73 6.60
N ARG A 39 2.12 -15.86 6.07
CA ARG A 39 1.70 -15.16 4.84
C ARG A 39 0.25 -14.70 4.95
N TRP A 40 0.01 -13.49 4.49
CA TRP A 40 -1.35 -13.00 4.26
C TRP A 40 -1.89 -13.61 2.98
N VAL A 41 -2.98 -14.37 3.09
CA VAL A 41 -3.49 -15.13 1.95
C VAL A 41 -4.81 -14.57 1.45
N HIS A 42 -4.95 -14.46 0.11
CA HIS A 42 -6.21 -14.23 -0.56
C HIS A 42 -6.60 -15.44 -1.40
N GLN A 43 -7.85 -15.88 -1.24
CA GLN A 43 -8.41 -17.02 -1.98
C GLN A 43 -9.25 -16.49 -3.14
N VAL A 44 -8.94 -16.95 -4.35
CA VAL A 44 -9.75 -16.71 -5.56
C VAL A 44 -10.46 -18.02 -5.91
N VAL A 45 -11.78 -17.96 -5.95
CA VAL A 45 -12.63 -19.11 -6.29
C VAL A 45 -13.20 -18.92 -7.69
N SER A 46 -13.00 -19.90 -8.54
CA SER A 46 -13.64 -20.03 -9.85
C SER A 46 -14.39 -21.35 -9.93
N PRO A 47 -15.32 -21.54 -10.90
CA PRO A 47 -16.10 -22.78 -11.01
C PRO A 47 -15.26 -24.04 -11.02
N ASP A 48 -14.08 -24.00 -11.63
CA ASP A 48 -13.23 -25.15 -11.85
C ASP A 48 -11.98 -25.18 -10.96
N ASN A 49 -11.72 -24.13 -10.16
CA ASN A 49 -10.46 -24.03 -9.44
C ASN A 49 -10.52 -23.08 -8.23
N ILE A 50 -9.78 -23.45 -7.20
CA ILE A 50 -9.49 -22.59 -6.04
C ILE A 50 -8.00 -22.26 -6.09
N GLN A 51 -7.66 -20.98 -6.05
CA GLN A 51 -6.28 -20.49 -6.06
C GLN A 51 -6.01 -19.68 -4.80
N LEU A 52 -4.85 -19.92 -4.19
CA LEU A 52 -4.37 -19.13 -3.05
C LEU A 52 -3.21 -18.25 -3.50
N PHE A 53 -3.27 -16.99 -3.13
CA PHE A 53 -2.23 -15.99 -3.37
C PHE A 53 -1.71 -15.50 -2.02
N GLY A 54 -0.41 -15.58 -1.81
CA GLY A 54 0.24 -15.23 -0.55
C GLY A 54 1.13 -14.00 -0.68
N PHE A 55 1.12 -13.18 0.35
CA PHE A 55 1.83 -11.91 0.42
C PHE A 55 2.58 -11.81 1.74
N SER A 56 3.70 -11.12 1.73
CA SER A 56 4.51 -10.86 2.92
C SER A 56 3.91 -9.78 3.81
N ALA A 57 3.14 -8.84 3.22
CA ALA A 57 2.48 -7.76 3.91
C ALA A 57 0.97 -7.75 3.64
N ILE A 58 0.19 -7.28 4.63
CA ILE A 58 -1.27 -7.18 4.54
C ILE A 58 -1.68 -6.15 3.47
N GLU A 59 -0.89 -5.09 3.31
CA GLU A 59 -1.10 -4.01 2.35
C GLU A 59 -0.96 -4.52 0.90
N GLU A 60 -0.03 -5.43 0.65
CA GLU A 60 0.11 -6.08 -0.66
C GLU A 60 -1.10 -6.95 -0.99
N ARG A 61 -1.59 -7.72 0.01
CA ARG A 61 -2.81 -8.52 -0.14
C ARG A 61 -4.02 -7.63 -0.42
N ASP A 62 -4.15 -6.51 0.29
CA ASP A 62 -5.30 -5.61 0.13
C ASP A 62 -5.24 -4.88 -1.20
N LEU A 63 -4.06 -4.42 -1.63
CA LEU A 63 -3.89 -3.86 -2.97
C LEU A 63 -4.17 -4.92 -4.07
N PHE A 64 -3.76 -6.17 -3.87
CA PHE A 64 -4.11 -7.26 -4.79
C PHE A 64 -5.63 -7.42 -4.93
N ARG A 65 -6.38 -7.35 -3.82
CA ARG A 65 -7.86 -7.42 -3.82
C ARG A 65 -8.48 -6.26 -4.60
N GLU A 66 -7.97 -5.05 -4.42
CA GLU A 66 -8.43 -3.89 -5.18
C GLU A 66 -8.15 -4.06 -6.69
N LEU A 67 -6.96 -4.53 -7.05
CA LEU A 67 -6.56 -4.75 -8.43
C LEU A 67 -7.47 -5.77 -9.14
N ILE A 68 -7.75 -6.92 -8.52
CA ILE A 68 -8.63 -7.95 -9.11
C ILE A 68 -10.10 -7.52 -9.17
N GLY A 69 -10.49 -6.51 -8.40
CA GLY A 69 -11.80 -5.89 -8.47
C GLY A 69 -12.02 -5.02 -9.71
N VAL A 70 -10.93 -4.68 -10.42
CA VAL A 70 -11.01 -3.89 -11.66
C VAL A 70 -11.36 -4.81 -12.83
N ASN A 71 -12.38 -4.43 -13.59
CA ASN A 71 -12.81 -5.22 -14.74
C ASN A 71 -11.68 -5.38 -15.77
N GLY A 72 -11.34 -6.62 -16.12
CA GLY A 72 -10.26 -6.98 -17.05
C GLY A 72 -8.88 -7.16 -16.39
N VAL A 73 -8.79 -7.06 -15.05
CA VAL A 73 -7.60 -7.41 -14.29
C VAL A 73 -7.84 -8.76 -13.61
N GLY A 74 -7.22 -9.78 -14.13
CA GLY A 74 -7.25 -11.11 -13.51
C GLY A 74 -6.19 -11.27 -12.41
N PRO A 75 -6.30 -12.31 -11.58
CA PRO A 75 -5.37 -12.55 -10.47
C PRO A 75 -3.90 -12.64 -10.90
N GLN A 76 -3.63 -13.20 -12.07
CA GLN A 76 -2.26 -13.31 -12.61
C GLN A 76 -1.69 -11.94 -13.01
N ALA A 77 -2.51 -11.06 -13.59
CA ALA A 77 -2.08 -9.70 -13.95
C ALA A 77 -1.85 -8.85 -12.69
N ALA A 78 -2.70 -8.98 -11.67
CA ALA A 78 -2.54 -8.33 -10.38
C ALA A 78 -1.25 -8.78 -9.67
N LEU A 79 -0.98 -10.11 -9.67
CA LEU A 79 0.25 -10.64 -9.10
C LEU A 79 1.49 -10.16 -9.88
N ALA A 80 1.41 -10.09 -11.22
CA ALA A 80 2.50 -9.59 -12.06
C ALA A 80 2.79 -8.09 -11.82
N LEU A 81 1.79 -7.29 -11.49
CA LEU A 81 2.00 -5.89 -11.07
C LEU A 81 2.79 -5.79 -9.77
N LEU A 82 2.39 -6.55 -8.75
CA LEU A 82 3.08 -6.61 -7.47
C LEU A 82 4.49 -7.23 -7.57
N ASP A 83 4.71 -8.07 -8.57
CA ASP A 83 6.04 -8.65 -8.84
C ASP A 83 6.96 -7.65 -9.56
N ALA A 84 6.41 -6.90 -10.51
CA ALA A 84 7.17 -5.94 -11.32
C ALA A 84 7.46 -4.62 -10.60
N LEU A 85 6.62 -4.23 -9.63
CA LEU A 85 6.66 -2.93 -8.95
C LEU A 85 6.62 -3.12 -7.44
N GLN A 86 7.39 -2.30 -6.72
CA GLN A 86 7.24 -2.22 -5.26
C GLN A 86 5.89 -1.57 -4.91
N LEU A 87 5.34 -1.88 -3.73
CA LEU A 87 4.03 -1.41 -3.29
C LEU A 87 3.86 0.10 -3.48
N ASN A 88 4.81 0.91 -2.97
CA ASN A 88 4.76 2.37 -3.07
C ASN A 88 4.88 2.87 -4.52
N GLU A 89 5.69 2.21 -5.36
CA GLU A 89 5.81 2.54 -6.79
C GLU A 89 4.48 2.28 -7.51
N LEU A 90 3.85 1.15 -7.22
CA LEU A 90 2.56 0.77 -7.80
C LEU A 90 1.44 1.73 -7.37
N LEU A 91 1.35 2.07 -6.08
CA LEU A 91 0.38 3.04 -5.58
C LEU A 91 0.55 4.41 -6.23
N ARG A 92 1.78 4.93 -6.31
CA ARG A 92 2.07 6.19 -7.00
C ARG A 92 1.69 6.14 -8.48
N ALA A 93 2.02 5.05 -9.18
CA ALA A 93 1.68 4.88 -10.59
C ALA A 93 0.16 4.88 -10.82
N LEU A 94 -0.63 4.27 -9.91
CA LEU A 94 -2.09 4.28 -9.96
C LEU A 94 -2.66 5.67 -9.71
N ILE A 95 -2.20 6.36 -8.65
CA ILE A 95 -2.68 7.71 -8.28
C ILE A 95 -2.36 8.74 -9.36
N HIS A 96 -1.13 8.71 -9.90
CA HIS A 96 -0.68 9.66 -10.93
C HIS A 96 -1.00 9.22 -12.36
N SER A 97 -1.67 8.06 -12.53
CA SER A 97 -1.99 7.49 -13.85
C SER A 97 -0.76 7.31 -14.74
N ASP A 98 0.35 6.85 -14.16
CA ASP A 98 1.57 6.53 -14.92
C ASP A 98 1.41 5.19 -15.65
N LEU A 99 0.77 5.27 -16.80
CA LEU A 99 0.47 4.10 -17.64
C LEU A 99 1.74 3.38 -18.09
N LYS A 100 2.85 4.10 -18.29
CA LYS A 100 4.11 3.52 -18.72
C LYS A 100 4.68 2.58 -17.66
N THR A 101 4.66 2.99 -16.42
CA THR A 101 5.09 2.16 -15.28
C THR A 101 4.16 0.97 -15.09
N LEU A 102 2.83 1.16 -15.14
CA LEU A 102 1.86 0.07 -15.01
C LEU A 102 1.99 -0.98 -16.14
N CYS A 103 2.29 -0.58 -17.36
CA CYS A 103 2.48 -1.49 -18.49
C CYS A 103 3.80 -2.30 -18.42
N ARG A 104 4.67 -2.09 -17.43
CA ARG A 104 5.86 -2.95 -17.19
C ARG A 104 5.47 -4.35 -16.76
N ALA A 105 4.31 -4.49 -16.12
CA ALA A 105 3.82 -5.80 -15.67
C ALA A 105 3.32 -6.65 -16.83
N GLN A 106 3.68 -7.93 -16.83
CA GLN A 106 3.26 -8.87 -17.85
C GLN A 106 1.73 -9.03 -17.85
N GLY A 107 1.11 -8.95 -19.02
CA GLY A 107 -0.34 -9.07 -19.16
C GLY A 107 -1.12 -7.79 -18.92
N VAL A 108 -0.44 -6.67 -18.62
CA VAL A 108 -1.06 -5.35 -18.44
C VAL A 108 -0.81 -4.49 -19.68
N GLY A 109 -1.84 -4.35 -20.50
CA GLY A 109 -1.82 -3.45 -21.66
C GLY A 109 -2.31 -2.04 -21.30
N LYS A 110 -2.12 -1.09 -22.24
CA LYS A 110 -2.48 0.32 -22.04
C LYS A 110 -3.93 0.52 -21.59
N ARG A 111 -4.89 -0.19 -22.23
CA ARG A 111 -6.33 -0.11 -21.86
C ARG A 111 -6.60 -0.59 -20.44
N THR A 112 -5.92 -1.66 -20.01
CA THR A 112 -6.04 -2.20 -18.66
C THR A 112 -5.43 -1.23 -17.64
N ALA A 113 -4.26 -0.67 -17.97
CA ALA A 113 -3.60 0.34 -17.13
C ALA A 113 -4.44 1.62 -16.97
N GLU A 114 -5.03 2.13 -18.06
CA GLU A 114 -5.94 3.28 -18.02
C GLU A 114 -7.16 3.02 -17.13
N ARG A 115 -7.78 1.84 -17.26
CA ARG A 115 -8.92 1.46 -16.44
C ARG A 115 -8.55 1.33 -14.97
N MET A 116 -7.44 0.65 -14.65
CA MET A 116 -6.96 0.54 -13.26
C MET A 116 -6.73 1.91 -12.65
N ALA A 117 -6.01 2.80 -13.34
CA ALA A 117 -5.74 4.14 -12.85
C ALA A 117 -7.03 4.94 -12.62
N LEU A 118 -8.03 4.81 -13.50
CA LEU A 118 -9.30 5.50 -13.36
C LEU A 118 -10.13 4.96 -12.19
N GLU A 119 -10.30 3.63 -12.09
CA GLU A 119 -11.17 3.01 -11.09
C GLU A 119 -10.54 3.01 -9.69
N LEU A 120 -9.22 2.80 -9.58
CA LEU A 120 -8.56 2.71 -8.28
C LEU A 120 -8.14 4.06 -7.73
N ARG A 121 -7.89 5.07 -8.57
CA ARG A 121 -7.54 6.41 -8.08
C ARG A 121 -8.58 6.94 -7.09
N SER A 122 -9.86 6.85 -7.42
CA SER A 122 -10.94 7.33 -6.55
C SER A 122 -11.05 6.54 -5.24
N ARG A 123 -10.79 5.24 -5.28
CA ARG A 123 -10.81 4.38 -4.09
C ARG A 123 -9.59 4.61 -3.21
N LEU A 124 -8.40 4.66 -3.81
CA LEU A 124 -7.14 4.82 -3.07
C LEU A 124 -7.02 6.20 -2.43
N VAL A 125 -7.45 7.26 -3.11
CA VAL A 125 -7.49 8.61 -2.51
C VAL A 125 -8.44 8.67 -1.33
N ASN A 126 -9.58 7.96 -1.37
CA ASN A 126 -10.53 7.88 -0.24
C ASN A 126 -10.06 6.92 0.87
N THR A 127 -9.18 5.96 0.58
CA THR A 127 -8.62 5.04 1.57
C THR A 127 -7.38 5.64 2.27
N VAL A 128 -6.75 6.64 1.64
CA VAL A 128 -5.67 7.46 2.22
C VAL A 128 -6.25 8.62 3.05
N ALA A 129 -7.59 8.80 3.12
CA ALA A 129 -8.20 9.60 4.16
C ALA A 129 -8.06 8.85 5.50
N PRO A 130 -7.55 9.49 6.58
CA PRO A 130 -7.04 8.80 7.75
C PRO A 130 -8.13 8.07 8.52
N THR A 131 -8.13 6.75 8.50
CA THR A 131 -8.69 5.93 9.56
C THR A 131 -7.55 5.26 10.30
N ASP A 132 -7.28 5.83 11.46
CA ASP A 132 -6.66 5.28 12.67
C ASP A 132 -5.70 4.09 12.58
N THR A 133 -4.46 4.41 13.01
CA THR A 133 -3.53 3.64 13.83
C THR A 133 -3.01 2.30 13.29
N GLU A 134 -1.76 2.26 12.80
CA GLU A 134 -0.59 1.73 13.50
C GLU A 134 0.65 1.72 12.58
N HIS A 135 1.68 2.40 13.04
CA HIS A 135 3.11 2.29 12.72
C HIS A 135 3.56 1.99 11.27
N VAL A 136 3.55 3.01 10.44
CA VAL A 136 4.55 3.15 9.36
C VAL A 136 5.39 4.37 9.71
N SER A 137 6.66 4.14 9.98
CA SER A 137 7.66 5.21 10.07
C SER A 137 7.79 5.87 8.70
N LEU A 138 6.91 6.80 8.40
CA LEU A 138 7.06 7.78 7.35
C LEU A 138 7.74 8.98 7.99
N GLU A 139 8.88 9.35 7.46
CA GLU A 139 9.44 10.68 7.72
C GLU A 139 8.34 11.68 7.38
N SER A 140 7.72 12.20 8.43
CA SER A 140 6.60 13.13 8.34
C SER A 140 7.06 14.40 7.67
N SER A 141 6.46 14.70 6.55
CA SER A 141 6.74 15.96 5.88
C SER A 141 5.92 17.08 6.56
N PRO A 142 6.46 18.29 6.72
CA PRO A 142 5.72 19.43 7.25
C PRO A 142 4.40 19.71 6.51
N GLN A 143 4.24 19.16 5.31
CA GLN A 143 3.05 19.28 4.47
C GLN A 143 1.87 18.43 4.96
N ASP A 144 2.12 17.29 5.59
CA ASP A 144 1.07 16.41 6.13
C ASP A 144 0.42 17.02 7.39
N LEU A 145 1.23 17.70 8.19
CA LEU A 145 0.76 18.47 9.35
C LEU A 145 -0.16 19.62 8.92
N ILE A 146 0.23 20.36 7.88
CA ILE A 146 -0.56 21.47 7.33
C ILE A 146 -1.91 20.94 6.81
N ALA A 147 -1.91 19.86 6.02
CA ALA A 147 -3.13 19.26 5.48
C ALA A 147 -4.10 18.79 6.58
N THR A 148 -3.56 18.24 7.67
CA THR A 148 -4.37 17.80 8.83
C THR A 148 -5.02 19.00 9.53
N LEU A 149 -4.29 20.09 9.75
CA LEU A 149 -4.82 21.31 10.39
C LEU A 149 -5.84 22.03 9.50
N GLU A 150 -5.67 22.02 8.18
CA GLU A 150 -6.65 22.56 7.23
C GLU A 150 -7.98 21.75 7.25
N THR A 151 -7.90 20.43 7.41
CA THR A 151 -9.09 19.57 7.56
C THR A 151 -9.84 19.85 8.87
N LEU A 152 -9.14 20.29 9.90
CA LEU A 152 -9.72 20.72 11.18
C LEU A 152 -10.33 22.14 11.14
N GLY A 153 -10.22 22.81 9.97
CA GLY A 153 -10.85 24.11 9.71
C GLY A 153 -9.99 25.33 10.01
N TYR A 154 -8.69 25.16 10.24
CA TYR A 154 -7.75 26.28 10.41
C TYR A 154 -7.32 26.82 9.04
N GLU A 155 -7.14 28.13 8.94
CA GLU A 155 -6.67 28.75 7.70
C GLU A 155 -5.15 28.59 7.53
N THR A 156 -4.68 28.43 6.29
CA THR A 156 -3.25 28.20 5.96
C THR A 156 -2.32 29.24 6.60
N HIS A 157 -2.77 30.51 6.69
CA HIS A 157 -1.96 31.58 7.29
C HIS A 157 -1.82 31.46 8.82
N GLU A 158 -2.86 30.95 9.53
CA GLU A 158 -2.84 30.70 10.97
C GLU A 158 -1.88 29.56 11.29
N ILE A 159 -1.92 28.48 10.47
CA ILE A 159 -1.04 27.34 10.58
C ILE A 159 0.42 27.74 10.40
N GLN A 160 0.73 28.53 9.36
CA GLN A 160 2.09 29.01 9.12
C GLN A 160 2.60 29.91 10.24
N SER A 161 1.75 30.78 10.77
CA SER A 161 2.09 31.64 11.91
C SER A 161 2.37 30.83 13.18
N ALA A 162 1.60 29.78 13.45
CA ALA A 162 1.78 28.88 14.58
C ALA A 162 3.11 28.11 14.45
N LEU A 163 3.39 27.55 13.29
CA LEU A 163 4.65 26.83 13.00
C LEU A 163 5.88 27.74 13.16
N GLN A 164 5.85 28.96 12.67
CA GLN A 164 6.94 29.93 12.84
C GLN A 164 7.17 30.26 14.33
N ARG A 165 6.09 30.44 15.08
CA ARG A 165 6.18 30.69 16.52
C ARG A 165 6.75 29.48 17.28
N LEU A 166 6.31 28.26 16.97
CA LEU A 166 6.84 27.03 17.57
C LEU A 166 8.33 26.87 17.30
N ASN A 167 8.79 27.13 16.07
CA ASN A 167 10.21 27.09 15.74
C ASN A 167 11.03 28.17 16.50
N SER A 168 10.44 29.32 16.81
CA SER A 168 11.14 30.41 17.53
C SER A 168 11.20 30.22 19.04
N ILE A 169 10.24 29.48 19.65
CA ILE A 169 10.18 29.25 21.10
C ILE A 169 10.74 27.89 21.53
N GLY A 170 11.38 27.14 20.59
CA GLY A 170 11.93 25.81 20.86
C GLY A 170 10.85 24.76 21.02
N GLY A 171 9.92 24.72 20.07
CA GLY A 171 8.88 23.69 19.97
C GLY A 171 9.44 22.26 19.88
N PRO A 172 8.58 21.25 19.60
CA PRO A 172 9.02 19.87 19.48
C PRO A 172 10.25 19.75 18.57
N GLN A 173 11.22 18.91 18.92
CA GLN A 173 12.48 18.80 18.18
C GLN A 173 12.30 17.92 16.93
N ASP A 174 13.19 18.08 15.93
CA ASP A 174 13.25 17.19 14.78
C ASP A 174 13.45 15.74 15.27
N GLY A 175 12.41 14.91 15.10
CA GLY A 175 12.35 13.54 15.59
C GLY A 175 11.26 13.27 16.63
N ASP A 176 10.59 14.31 17.13
CA ASP A 176 9.36 14.15 17.91
C ASP A 176 8.17 13.79 16.99
N ASP A 177 7.24 13.00 17.56
CA ASP A 177 6.04 12.51 16.88
C ASP A 177 5.19 13.68 16.35
N ASP A 178 4.63 13.54 15.15
CA ASP A 178 3.70 14.50 14.50
C ASP A 178 2.57 14.93 15.42
N ASP A 179 2.14 14.03 16.29
CA ASP A 179 1.13 14.26 17.31
C ASP A 179 1.57 15.34 18.33
N ALA A 180 2.88 15.43 18.61
CA ALA A 180 3.43 16.47 19.47
C ALA A 180 3.39 17.84 18.77
N TRP A 181 3.73 17.90 17.49
CA TRP A 181 3.65 19.10 16.68
C TRP A 181 2.20 19.56 16.48
N LEU A 182 1.29 18.62 16.19
CA LEU A 182 -0.14 18.90 16.04
C LEU A 182 -0.75 19.51 17.31
N ARG A 183 -0.50 18.88 18.47
CA ARG A 183 -0.97 19.38 19.77
C ARG A 183 -0.39 20.73 20.13
N ALA A 184 0.89 20.97 19.81
CA ALA A 184 1.53 22.24 20.05
C ALA A 184 0.93 23.36 19.18
N CYS A 185 0.68 23.09 17.90
CA CYS A 185 0.01 24.02 16.99
C CYS A 185 -1.42 24.36 17.46
N ILE A 186 -2.24 23.34 17.75
CA ILE A 186 -3.61 23.55 18.22
C ILE A 186 -3.64 24.38 19.52
N ARG A 187 -2.76 24.08 20.47
CA ARG A 187 -2.68 24.85 21.75
C ARG A 187 -2.33 26.31 21.52
N LEU A 188 -1.48 26.61 20.54
CA LEU A 188 -1.05 27.97 20.19
C LEU A 188 -2.13 28.76 19.43
N MET A 189 -2.98 28.06 18.66
CA MET A 189 -4.08 28.66 17.90
C MET A 189 -5.38 28.79 18.72
N SER A 190 -5.52 28.02 19.80
CA SER A 190 -6.72 28.03 20.67
C SER A 190 -6.61 28.99 21.88
N GLY A 191 -5.50 29.68 22.08
CA GLY A 191 -5.24 30.63 23.18
C GLY A 191 -5.05 32.02 22.67
#